data_2d5a358bee1acede93a8acf1d483c5ad
#
_entry.id   2d5a358bee1acede93a8acf1d483c5ad
#
_cell.length_a   1.000
_cell.length_b   1.000
_cell.length_c   1.000
_cell.angle_alpha   90.00
_cell.angle_beta   90.00
_cell.angle_gamma   90.00
#
_symmetry.space_group_name_H-M   'P 1'
#
loop_
_entity.id
_entity.type
_entity.pdbx_description
1 polymer ?
#
loop_
_entity_poly.entity_id
_entity_poly.type
_entity_poly.pdbx_seq_one_letter_code
_entity_poly.pdbx_strand_id
1 'polypeptide(L)'
;LDELRLSGVNKDKGISMRMQTRFNLADVMNTSIAYRRQDADFHMLQRRLGSNQSNETININSGINIDKILPSHWGLKIPLSTTFSNSLSRPKYFPGQDILVNKSNAPDSILVTSNAITFTVAATKSSKSDNKLIKYTIDKMNTRFSVNRRSMANEIQKEVLNQTYQGQVSYVLPFGRNNYFMPFKWISTVPFIGEKMSKTHLYYSPSTVNASMNFNERLIQKTPRRGEKSPDDYNFGLNQSYSLDYKMTETVN
;
A
#
# COMPACT_ATOMS: atom_id res chain seq x y z
N LEU A 1 -26.52 31.49 -50.90
CA LEU A 1 -26.26 30.46 -49.89
C LEU A 1 -24.83 30.01 -50.08
N ASP A 2 -23.90 30.56 -49.24
CA ASP A 2 -22.50 30.11 -49.20
C ASP A 2 -22.47 28.69 -48.64
N GLU A 3 -22.08 27.73 -49.46
CA GLU A 3 -21.80 26.38 -49.00
C GLU A 3 -20.52 26.43 -48.13
N LEU A 4 -20.67 26.27 -46.84
CA LEU A 4 -19.56 26.04 -45.88
C LEU A 4 -18.92 24.68 -46.22
N ARG A 5 -17.87 24.68 -47.02
CA ARG A 5 -17.04 23.50 -47.27
C ARG A 5 -16.01 23.39 -46.16
N LEU A 6 -16.14 22.39 -45.32
CA LEU A 6 -15.08 21.95 -44.42
C LEU A 6 -13.95 21.32 -45.25
N SER A 7 -12.88 22.08 -45.51
CA SER A 7 -11.64 21.57 -46.07
C SER A 7 -10.64 21.26 -44.97
N GLY A 8 -9.87 20.17 -45.09
CA GLY A 8 -8.82 19.82 -44.15
C GLY A 8 -9.27 19.05 -42.91
N VAL A 9 -10.36 18.30 -43.00
CA VAL A 9 -10.77 17.39 -41.92
C VAL A 9 -9.67 16.39 -41.65
N ASN A 10 -9.10 16.42 -40.43
CA ASN A 10 -8.11 15.42 -40.00
C ASN A 10 -8.78 14.04 -39.99
N LYS A 11 -8.26 13.13 -40.82
CA LYS A 11 -8.74 11.73 -40.96
C LYS A 11 -7.78 10.74 -40.29
N ASP A 12 -6.87 11.21 -39.46
CA ASP A 12 -5.93 10.33 -38.77
C ASP A 12 -6.67 9.33 -37.87
N LYS A 13 -6.31 8.08 -38.03
CA LYS A 13 -6.92 6.99 -37.24
C LYS A 13 -6.23 6.89 -35.90
N GLY A 14 -6.97 7.06 -34.82
CA GLY A 14 -6.49 6.81 -33.48
C GLY A 14 -6.79 5.36 -33.02
N ILE A 15 -5.83 4.71 -32.42
CA ILE A 15 -5.96 3.36 -31.87
C ILE A 15 -5.96 3.44 -30.34
N SER A 16 -6.85 2.66 -29.72
CA SER A 16 -6.81 2.38 -28.30
C SER A 16 -6.74 0.88 -28.08
N MET A 17 -5.81 0.44 -27.26
CA MET A 17 -5.58 -0.96 -26.93
C MET A 17 -5.53 -1.15 -25.41
N ARG A 18 -6.16 -2.21 -24.94
CA ARG A 18 -6.06 -2.66 -23.56
C ARG A 18 -5.84 -4.16 -23.54
N MET A 19 -4.80 -4.59 -22.82
CA MET A 19 -4.51 -5.99 -22.54
C MET A 19 -4.46 -6.19 -21.03
N GLN A 20 -5.00 -7.29 -20.57
CA GLN A 20 -4.91 -7.68 -19.18
C GLN A 20 -4.70 -9.19 -19.07
N THR A 21 -3.72 -9.57 -18.30
CA THR A 21 -3.37 -10.99 -18.07
C THR A 21 -3.24 -11.21 -16.58
N ARG A 22 -3.65 -12.38 -16.12
CA ARG A 22 -3.51 -12.80 -14.73
C ARG A 22 -2.90 -14.20 -14.70
N PHE A 23 -1.88 -14.35 -13.87
CA PHE A 23 -1.21 -15.62 -13.60
C PHE A 23 -1.43 -15.97 -12.13
N ASN A 24 -1.92 -17.18 -11.89
CA ASN A 24 -2.05 -17.73 -10.56
C ASN A 24 -1.21 -19.02 -10.49
N LEU A 25 -0.23 -19.06 -9.60
CA LEU A 25 0.57 -20.22 -9.32
C LEU A 25 0.14 -20.79 -7.98
N ALA A 26 -0.89 -21.62 -8.00
CA ALA A 26 -1.52 -22.19 -6.81
C ALA A 26 -1.68 -21.14 -5.70
N ASP A 27 -1.30 -21.46 -4.47
CA ASP A 27 -1.36 -20.55 -3.32
C ASP A 27 -0.09 -19.71 -3.15
N VAL A 28 0.92 -19.89 -4.00
CA VAL A 28 2.25 -19.29 -3.83
C VAL A 28 2.30 -17.89 -4.41
N MET A 29 1.76 -17.69 -5.61
CA MET A 29 1.89 -16.42 -6.33
C MET A 29 0.65 -16.11 -7.15
N ASN A 30 0.24 -14.86 -7.11
CA ASN A 30 -0.70 -14.28 -8.06
C ASN A 30 -0.08 -13.03 -8.69
N THR A 31 -0.14 -12.91 -9.99
CA THR A 31 0.40 -11.76 -10.72
C THR A 31 -0.60 -11.30 -11.76
N SER A 32 -0.85 -10.00 -11.81
CA SER A 32 -1.67 -9.37 -12.84
C SER A 32 -0.83 -8.34 -13.59
N ILE A 33 -0.94 -8.37 -14.92
CA ILE A 33 -0.28 -7.44 -15.82
C ILE A 33 -1.37 -6.75 -16.61
N ALA A 34 -1.39 -5.42 -16.60
CA ALA A 34 -2.31 -4.62 -17.37
C ALA A 34 -1.51 -3.63 -18.23
N TYR A 35 -1.73 -3.66 -19.53
CA TYR A 35 -1.18 -2.71 -20.48
C TYR A 35 -2.32 -1.93 -21.14
N ARG A 36 -2.18 -0.61 -21.21
CA ARG A 36 -3.09 0.28 -21.90
C ARG A 36 -2.29 1.23 -22.77
N ARG A 37 -2.74 1.39 -24.00
CA ARG A 37 -2.27 2.41 -24.93
C ARG A 37 -3.44 3.12 -25.54
N GLN A 38 -3.34 4.43 -25.70
CA GLN A 38 -4.31 5.27 -26.38
C GLN A 38 -3.55 6.30 -27.20
N ASP A 39 -3.78 6.34 -28.49
CA ASP A 39 -3.17 7.33 -29.38
C ASP A 39 -3.90 8.68 -29.26
N ALA A 40 -3.21 9.75 -29.65
CA ALA A 40 -3.68 11.13 -29.53
C ALA A 40 -5.00 11.41 -30.29
N ASP A 41 -5.17 10.74 -31.42
CA ASP A 41 -6.33 10.89 -32.30
C ASP A 41 -7.50 9.96 -31.96
N PHE A 42 -7.30 9.07 -30.98
CA PHE A 42 -8.38 8.21 -30.53
C PHE A 42 -9.46 9.03 -29.82
N HIS A 43 -10.70 8.89 -30.29
CA HIS A 43 -11.88 9.49 -29.67
C HIS A 43 -13.02 8.46 -29.58
N MET A 44 -13.82 8.60 -28.56
CA MET A 44 -15.05 7.83 -28.39
C MET A 44 -16.17 8.42 -29.27
N LEU A 45 -17.19 7.64 -29.58
CA LEU A 45 -18.35 8.09 -30.38
C LEU A 45 -19.00 9.38 -29.84
N GLN A 46 -18.89 9.64 -28.56
CA GLN A 46 -19.48 10.83 -27.91
C GLN A 46 -18.56 12.06 -27.97
N ARG A 47 -17.31 11.92 -28.40
CA ARG A 47 -16.33 13.02 -28.49
C ARG A 47 -15.91 13.22 -29.91
N ARG A 48 -15.97 14.47 -30.39
CA ARG A 48 -15.60 14.81 -31.78
C ARG A 48 -14.09 14.89 -32.03
N LEU A 49 -13.30 15.09 -30.96
CA LEU A 49 -11.85 15.27 -31.04
C LEU A 49 -11.15 14.28 -30.10
N GLY A 50 -9.95 13.87 -30.48
CA GLY A 50 -9.03 13.10 -29.65
C GLY A 50 -8.49 13.91 -28.47
N SER A 51 -7.70 13.27 -27.63
CA SER A 51 -7.10 13.88 -26.42
C SER A 51 -5.90 14.79 -26.74
N ASN A 52 -5.40 14.78 -27.96
CA ASN A 52 -4.13 15.39 -28.37
C ASN A 52 -2.90 14.88 -27.60
N GLN A 53 -3.04 13.75 -26.91
CA GLN A 53 -1.97 13.10 -26.17
C GLN A 53 -2.04 11.59 -26.36
N SER A 54 -0.88 11.00 -26.64
CA SER A 54 -0.72 9.54 -26.64
C SER A 54 -0.30 9.09 -25.23
N ASN A 55 -1.06 8.16 -24.65
CA ASN A 55 -0.82 7.66 -23.31
C ASN A 55 -0.50 6.16 -23.39
N GLU A 56 0.59 5.77 -22.73
CA GLU A 56 0.94 4.37 -22.53
C GLU A 56 1.06 4.12 -21.01
N THR A 57 0.47 3.02 -20.52
CA THR A 57 0.55 2.64 -19.12
C THR A 57 0.72 1.13 -19.00
N ILE A 58 1.68 0.72 -18.22
CA ILE A 58 1.86 -0.67 -17.80
C ILE A 58 1.77 -0.75 -16.27
N ASN A 59 0.94 -1.66 -15.77
CA ASN A 59 0.81 -1.94 -14.34
C ASN A 59 1.03 -3.43 -14.11
N ILE A 60 1.89 -3.74 -13.16
CA ILE A 60 2.18 -5.10 -12.73
C ILE A 60 1.95 -5.15 -11.23
N ASN A 61 1.03 -6.04 -10.80
CA ASN A 61 0.80 -6.30 -9.39
C ASN A 61 1.10 -7.77 -9.13
N SER A 62 1.96 -8.05 -8.18
CA SER A 62 2.35 -9.41 -7.80
C SER A 62 2.21 -9.59 -6.29
N GLY A 63 1.52 -10.64 -5.90
CA GLY A 63 1.45 -11.12 -4.53
C GLY A 63 2.13 -12.48 -4.43
N ILE A 64 3.06 -12.64 -3.50
CA ILE A 64 3.81 -13.87 -3.27
C ILE A 64 3.67 -14.24 -1.80
N ASN A 65 3.23 -15.46 -1.52
CA ASN A 65 3.17 -16.02 -0.18
C ASN A 65 4.46 -16.80 0.08
N ILE A 66 5.47 -16.13 0.66
CA ILE A 66 6.79 -16.73 0.92
C ILE A 66 6.67 -17.91 1.89
N ASP A 67 5.69 -17.85 2.80
CA ASP A 67 5.40 -18.90 3.77
C ASP A 67 5.07 -20.25 3.13
N LYS A 68 4.56 -20.27 1.91
CA LYS A 68 4.27 -21.52 1.18
C LYS A 68 5.50 -22.29 0.73
N ILE A 69 6.66 -21.60 0.68
CA ILE A 69 7.95 -22.20 0.35
C ILE A 69 8.68 -22.65 1.63
N LEU A 70 8.26 -22.14 2.80
CA LEU A 70 8.85 -22.46 4.09
C LEU A 70 8.19 -23.68 4.74
N PRO A 71 8.88 -24.36 5.66
CA PRO A 71 8.30 -25.47 6.39
C PRO A 71 7.04 -25.05 7.17
N SER A 72 5.92 -25.72 6.94
CA SER A 72 4.61 -25.38 7.50
C SER A 72 4.57 -25.40 9.03
N HIS A 73 5.43 -26.20 9.68
CA HIS A 73 5.50 -26.27 11.15
C HIS A 73 6.02 -24.99 11.80
N TRP A 74 6.66 -24.07 11.05
CA TRP A 74 7.05 -22.77 11.56
C TRP A 74 5.84 -21.86 11.83
N GLY A 75 4.72 -22.12 11.15
CA GLY A 75 3.49 -21.36 11.30
C GLY A 75 3.62 -19.89 10.94
N LEU A 76 4.61 -19.53 10.13
CA LEU A 76 4.81 -18.19 9.63
C LEU A 76 3.84 -17.90 8.49
N LYS A 77 3.40 -16.65 8.38
CA LYS A 77 2.72 -16.07 7.23
C LYS A 77 3.50 -14.84 6.77
N ILE A 78 4.02 -14.91 5.56
CA ILE A 78 4.90 -13.87 5.01
C ILE A 78 4.42 -13.49 3.61
N PRO A 79 3.33 -12.71 3.50
CA PRO A 79 2.91 -12.16 2.23
C PRO A 79 3.86 -11.04 1.79
N LEU A 80 4.36 -11.16 0.56
CA LEU A 80 5.09 -10.12 -0.16
C LEU A 80 4.18 -9.58 -1.26
N SER A 81 3.97 -8.29 -1.32
CA SER A 81 3.29 -7.64 -2.44
C SER A 81 4.22 -6.66 -3.15
N THR A 82 4.18 -6.70 -4.48
CA THR A 82 4.94 -5.80 -5.34
C THR A 82 3.99 -5.16 -6.33
N THR A 83 4.07 -3.85 -6.45
CA THR A 83 3.35 -3.08 -7.46
C THR A 83 4.36 -2.29 -8.29
N PHE A 84 4.30 -2.46 -9.60
CA PHE A 84 5.05 -1.66 -10.55
C PHE A 84 4.07 -0.94 -11.46
N SER A 85 4.26 0.36 -11.63
CA SER A 85 3.48 1.19 -12.55
C SER A 85 4.41 2.07 -13.35
N ASN A 86 4.27 2.03 -14.66
CA ASN A 86 4.97 2.92 -15.58
C ASN A 86 3.93 3.59 -16.46
N SER A 87 3.99 4.92 -16.56
CA SER A 87 3.16 5.68 -17.47
C SER A 87 3.99 6.68 -18.26
N LEU A 88 3.66 6.79 -19.53
CA LEU A 88 4.25 7.73 -20.47
C LEU A 88 3.10 8.47 -21.18
N SER A 89 3.15 9.80 -21.11
CA SER A 89 2.28 10.67 -21.91
C SER A 89 3.13 11.52 -22.85
N ARG A 90 2.73 11.55 -24.10
CA ARG A 90 3.40 12.29 -25.17
C ARG A 90 2.38 13.18 -25.88
N PRO A 91 2.60 14.49 -26.00
CA PRO A 91 1.74 15.37 -26.77
C PRO A 91 1.78 15.03 -28.27
N LYS A 92 0.70 15.32 -29.00
CA LYS A 92 0.62 15.13 -30.45
C LYS A 92 1.53 16.12 -31.18
N TYR A 93 1.60 17.35 -30.70
CA TYR A 93 2.38 18.44 -31.30
C TYR A 93 3.41 18.95 -30.31
N PHE A 94 4.48 19.53 -30.81
CA PHE A 94 5.41 20.28 -29.98
C PHE A 94 4.69 21.47 -29.35
N PRO A 95 4.97 21.78 -28.06
CA PRO A 95 4.34 22.90 -27.36
C PRO A 95 4.48 24.22 -28.13
N GLY A 96 3.35 24.86 -28.43
CA GLY A 96 3.31 26.12 -29.17
C GLY A 96 3.58 26.02 -30.67
N GLN A 97 3.59 24.83 -31.23
CA GLN A 97 3.85 24.60 -32.67
C GLN A 97 2.88 23.56 -33.26
N ASP A 98 2.69 23.57 -34.57
CA ASP A 98 1.90 22.57 -35.27
C ASP A 98 2.76 21.40 -35.82
N ILE A 99 3.99 21.24 -35.32
CA ILE A 99 4.89 20.18 -35.71
C ILE A 99 4.53 18.89 -34.96
N LEU A 100 4.30 17.81 -35.67
CA LEU A 100 3.96 16.52 -35.09
C LEU A 100 5.12 15.90 -34.31
N VAL A 101 4.84 15.40 -33.13
CA VAL A 101 5.78 14.66 -32.30
C VAL A 101 5.72 13.18 -32.64
N ASN A 102 6.82 12.66 -33.22
CA ASN A 102 6.99 11.23 -33.46
C ASN A 102 7.86 10.59 -32.37
N LYS A 103 7.86 9.26 -32.29
CA LYS A 103 8.72 8.52 -31.32
C LYS A 103 10.22 8.82 -31.50
N SER A 104 10.64 9.08 -32.74
CA SER A 104 12.04 9.33 -33.10
C SER A 104 12.52 10.74 -32.83
N ASN A 105 11.63 11.75 -32.79
CA ASN A 105 11.97 13.16 -32.61
C ASN A 105 11.49 13.78 -31.30
N ALA A 106 10.90 12.98 -30.40
CA ALA A 106 10.38 13.43 -29.13
C ALA A 106 11.53 13.66 -28.12
N PRO A 107 11.88 14.90 -27.78
CA PRO A 107 12.81 15.15 -26.70
C PRO A 107 12.17 14.83 -25.35
N ASP A 108 12.97 14.39 -24.38
CA ASP A 108 12.49 14.06 -23.02
C ASP A 108 11.80 15.23 -22.33
N SER A 109 12.07 16.47 -22.78
CA SER A 109 11.50 17.67 -22.16
C SER A 109 10.00 17.83 -22.35
N ILE A 110 9.43 17.23 -23.39
CA ILE A 110 7.97 17.30 -23.66
C ILE A 110 7.24 16.05 -23.21
N LEU A 111 7.95 15.04 -22.74
CA LEU A 111 7.37 13.80 -22.25
C LEU A 111 6.99 13.93 -20.78
N VAL A 112 5.83 13.44 -20.42
CA VAL A 112 5.44 13.26 -19.02
C VAL A 112 5.57 11.79 -18.68
N THR A 113 6.48 11.47 -17.77
CA THR A 113 6.72 10.09 -17.33
C THR A 113 6.44 9.95 -15.84
N SER A 114 5.94 8.81 -15.44
CA SER A 114 5.81 8.44 -14.04
C SER A 114 6.11 6.96 -13.87
N ASN A 115 7.15 6.67 -13.10
CA ASN A 115 7.55 5.32 -12.72
C ASN A 115 7.35 5.16 -11.22
N ALA A 116 6.62 4.14 -10.80
CA ALA A 116 6.45 3.83 -9.38
C ALA A 116 6.68 2.35 -9.14
N ILE A 117 7.39 2.05 -8.07
CA ILE A 117 7.56 0.69 -7.57
C ILE A 117 7.31 0.69 -6.07
N THR A 118 6.51 -0.27 -5.63
CA THR A 118 6.22 -0.47 -4.22
C THR A 118 6.47 -1.92 -3.86
N PHE A 119 7.19 -2.14 -2.78
CA PHE A 119 7.37 -3.44 -2.15
C PHE A 119 6.77 -3.37 -0.75
N THR A 120 5.97 -4.36 -0.38
CA THR A 120 5.46 -4.50 0.97
C THR A 120 5.61 -5.94 1.41
N VAL A 121 6.29 -6.15 2.52
CA VAL A 121 6.39 -7.45 3.18
C VAL A 121 5.76 -7.34 4.56
N ALA A 122 4.98 -8.34 4.92
CA ALA A 122 4.49 -8.50 6.28
C ALA A 122 4.96 -9.85 6.82
N ALA A 123 5.08 -9.95 8.14
CA ALA A 123 5.37 -11.22 8.80
C ALA A 123 4.52 -11.35 10.04
N THR A 124 3.79 -12.45 10.12
CA THR A 124 2.99 -12.84 11.27
C THR A 124 3.19 -14.30 11.55
N LYS A 125 2.98 -14.71 12.79
CA LYS A 125 3.02 -16.11 13.16
C LYS A 125 1.65 -16.58 13.65
N SER A 126 1.15 -17.65 13.06
CA SER A 126 -0.17 -18.19 13.33
C SER A 126 -0.16 -19.41 14.27
N SER A 127 0.98 -20.12 14.40
CA SER A 127 1.12 -21.26 15.29
C SER A 127 1.56 -20.82 16.68
N LYS A 128 1.19 -21.61 17.69
CA LYS A 128 1.70 -21.44 19.06
C LYS A 128 2.97 -22.27 19.21
N SER A 129 4.02 -21.65 19.72
CA SER A 129 5.28 -22.34 20.00
C SER A 129 5.30 -22.96 21.39
N ASP A 130 5.95 -24.09 21.53
CA ASP A 130 6.16 -24.74 22.84
C ASP A 130 7.25 -24.01 23.64
N ASN A 131 8.22 -23.40 22.94
CA ASN A 131 9.25 -22.58 23.56
C ASN A 131 8.63 -21.29 24.13
N LYS A 132 8.75 -21.11 25.44
CA LYS A 132 8.19 -19.94 26.13
C LYS A 132 8.69 -18.60 25.60
N LEU A 133 9.98 -18.49 25.22
CA LEU A 133 10.52 -17.25 24.65
C LEU A 133 9.82 -16.90 23.33
N ILE A 134 9.71 -17.84 22.40
CA ILE A 134 9.06 -17.62 21.12
C ILE A 134 7.57 -17.32 21.31
N LYS A 135 6.90 -18.06 22.21
CA LYS A 135 5.47 -17.91 22.52
C LYS A 135 5.11 -16.51 23.02
N TYR A 136 5.96 -15.90 23.84
CA TYR A 136 5.71 -14.59 24.42
C TYR A 136 6.38 -13.42 23.65
N THR A 137 7.15 -13.71 22.62
CA THR A 137 7.79 -12.71 21.75
C THR A 137 7.26 -12.79 20.32
N ILE A 138 7.81 -13.69 19.50
CA ILE A 138 7.56 -13.77 18.06
C ILE A 138 6.10 -14.13 17.74
N ASP A 139 5.48 -15.06 18.52
CA ASP A 139 4.08 -15.46 18.34
C ASP A 139 3.07 -14.31 18.59
N LYS A 140 3.54 -13.20 19.16
CA LYS A 140 2.75 -12.03 19.54
C LYS A 140 3.07 -10.78 18.72
N MET A 141 4.03 -10.91 17.81
CA MET A 141 4.47 -9.81 16.95
C MET A 141 3.84 -9.90 15.56
N ASN A 142 3.43 -8.73 15.07
CA ASN A 142 3.10 -8.52 13.68
C ASN A 142 4.02 -7.43 13.15
N THR A 143 4.67 -7.69 12.04
CA THR A 143 5.58 -6.74 11.40
C THR A 143 5.14 -6.47 9.98
N ARG A 144 5.32 -5.24 9.55
CA ARG A 144 5.10 -4.81 8.17
C ARG A 144 6.17 -3.81 7.79
N PHE A 145 6.75 -4.01 6.62
CA PHE A 145 7.70 -3.09 6.02
C PHE A 145 7.30 -2.78 4.60
N SER A 146 7.36 -1.51 4.21
CA SER A 146 7.00 -1.06 2.88
C SER A 146 8.03 -0.06 2.36
N VAL A 147 8.41 -0.23 1.11
CA VAL A 147 9.28 0.68 0.36
C VAL A 147 8.50 1.15 -0.85
N ASN A 148 8.37 2.45 -1.01
CA ASN A 148 7.81 3.08 -2.20
C ASN A 148 8.86 3.99 -2.83
N ARG A 149 9.10 3.82 -4.11
CA ARG A 149 9.93 4.72 -4.91
C ARG A 149 9.15 5.17 -6.13
N ARG A 150 9.02 6.47 -6.29
CA ARG A 150 8.36 7.09 -7.44
C ARG A 150 9.25 8.13 -8.08
N SER A 151 9.48 8.00 -9.37
CA SER A 151 10.17 8.99 -10.21
C SER A 151 9.18 9.54 -11.23
N MET A 152 9.15 10.86 -11.36
CA MET A 152 8.31 11.58 -12.31
C MET A 152 9.16 12.58 -13.06
N ALA A 153 8.88 12.77 -14.37
CA ALA A 153 9.46 13.82 -15.19
C ALA A 153 8.36 14.51 -15.98
N ASN A 154 8.55 15.80 -16.23
CA ASN A 154 7.66 16.63 -17.03
C ASN A 154 8.43 17.77 -17.71
N GLU A 155 7.74 18.73 -18.28
CA GLU A 155 8.35 19.89 -18.96
C GLU A 155 9.21 20.77 -18.05
N ILE A 156 8.85 20.88 -16.77
CA ILE A 156 9.51 21.74 -15.78
C ILE A 156 10.58 20.96 -15.02
N GLN A 157 10.28 19.75 -14.62
CA GLN A 157 11.14 18.91 -13.80
C GLN A 157 11.77 17.81 -14.65
N LYS A 158 13.10 17.76 -14.66
CA LYS A 158 13.85 16.66 -15.27
C LYS A 158 13.57 15.36 -14.50
N GLU A 159 13.52 15.45 -13.18
CA GLU A 159 13.18 14.34 -12.29
C GLU A 159 12.65 14.86 -10.96
N VAL A 160 11.57 14.24 -10.48
CA VAL A 160 11.10 14.32 -9.10
C VAL A 160 11.14 12.91 -8.54
N LEU A 161 12.09 12.62 -7.68
CA LEU A 161 12.22 11.35 -7.00
C LEU A 161 11.59 11.46 -5.61
N ASN A 162 10.63 10.58 -5.33
CA ASN A 162 10.03 10.43 -4.01
C ASN A 162 10.30 9.01 -3.53
N GLN A 163 11.01 8.87 -2.41
CA GLN A 163 11.28 7.61 -1.74
C GLN A 163 10.66 7.64 -0.35
N THR A 164 9.93 6.58 -0.02
CA THR A 164 9.29 6.44 1.29
C THR A 164 9.56 5.05 1.82
N TYR A 165 10.06 4.98 3.05
CA TYR A 165 10.25 3.76 3.81
C TYR A 165 9.31 3.81 5.00
N GLN A 166 8.51 2.77 5.17
CA GLN A 166 7.58 2.65 6.28
C GLN A 166 7.74 1.31 6.94
N GLY A 167 7.80 1.31 8.25
CA GLY A 167 7.83 0.08 9.02
C GLY A 167 6.89 0.17 10.19
N GLN A 168 6.24 -0.95 10.48
CA GLN A 168 5.37 -1.13 11.62
C GLN A 168 5.73 -2.42 12.33
N VAL A 169 5.89 -2.33 13.63
CA VAL A 169 5.99 -3.49 14.52
C VAL A 169 4.91 -3.33 15.57
N SER A 170 4.05 -4.32 15.70
CA SER A 170 3.03 -4.37 16.75
C SER A 170 3.19 -5.64 17.56
N TYR A 171 3.06 -5.50 18.87
CA TYR A 171 3.12 -6.57 19.84
C TYR A 171 1.85 -6.55 20.67
N VAL A 172 1.16 -7.69 20.76
CA VAL A 172 -0.09 -7.83 21.49
C VAL A 172 0.01 -9.05 22.40
N LEU A 173 0.07 -8.84 23.70
CA LEU A 173 0.11 -9.89 24.69
C LEU A 173 -1.22 -9.94 25.44
N PRO A 174 -2.14 -10.86 25.10
CA PRO A 174 -3.32 -11.12 25.91
C PRO A 174 -2.95 -12.01 27.11
N PHE A 175 -3.44 -11.63 28.26
CA PHE A 175 -3.37 -12.45 29.45
C PHE A 175 -4.64 -13.32 29.58
N GLY A 176 -4.48 -14.52 30.11
CA GLY A 176 -5.62 -15.42 30.35
C GLY A 176 -6.57 -14.85 31.39
N ARG A 177 -7.86 -15.10 31.23
CA ARG A 177 -8.89 -14.70 32.20
C ARG A 177 -8.91 -15.56 33.49
N ASN A 178 -7.92 -16.41 33.70
CA ASN A 178 -7.83 -17.27 34.88
C ASN A 178 -7.11 -16.60 36.04
N ASN A 179 -6.61 -15.39 35.84
CA ASN A 179 -5.84 -14.63 36.86
C ASN A 179 -6.78 -13.77 37.69
N TYR A 180 -7.68 -14.41 38.43
CA TYR A 180 -8.65 -13.73 39.26
C TYR A 180 -8.79 -14.45 40.65
N PHE A 181 -9.33 -13.72 41.62
CA PHE A 181 -9.85 -14.29 42.85
C PHE A 181 -11.26 -13.79 43.10
N MET A 182 -12.03 -14.51 43.91
CA MET A 182 -13.40 -14.17 44.27
C MET A 182 -13.43 -13.65 45.70
N PRO A 183 -13.36 -12.33 45.91
CA PRO A 183 -13.26 -11.76 47.27
C PRO A 183 -14.53 -11.97 48.11
N PHE A 184 -15.67 -12.11 47.43
CA PHE A 184 -16.97 -12.19 48.09
C PHE A 184 -17.57 -13.60 48.11
N LYS A 185 -16.78 -14.64 47.88
CA LYS A 185 -17.26 -16.02 47.84
C LYS A 185 -17.99 -16.44 49.10
N TRP A 186 -17.60 -15.89 50.28
CA TRP A 186 -18.19 -16.17 51.57
C TRP A 186 -19.60 -15.57 51.78
N ILE A 187 -20.00 -14.58 50.96
CA ILE A 187 -21.34 -13.94 51.03
C ILE A 187 -22.42 -14.72 50.29
N SER A 188 -22.11 -15.87 49.70
CA SER A 188 -23.06 -16.69 48.91
C SER A 188 -24.35 -17.08 49.65
N THR A 189 -24.33 -17.09 50.97
CA THR A 189 -25.43 -17.41 51.85
C THR A 189 -26.43 -16.29 52.14
N VAL A 190 -26.10 -15.04 51.69
CA VAL A 190 -26.97 -13.88 51.92
C VAL A 190 -28.09 -13.84 50.87
N PRO A 191 -29.38 -13.84 51.24
CA PRO A 191 -30.47 -13.82 50.30
C PRO A 191 -30.48 -12.52 49.47
N PHE A 192 -30.92 -12.60 48.18
CA PHE A 192 -31.06 -11.53 47.17
C PHE A 192 -29.76 -10.97 46.60
N ILE A 193 -28.69 -10.83 47.34
CA ILE A 193 -27.44 -10.14 46.89
C ILE A 193 -26.27 -11.14 46.82
N GLY A 194 -26.29 -12.16 47.69
CA GLY A 194 -25.14 -13.07 47.90
C GLY A 194 -24.76 -13.86 46.64
N GLU A 195 -25.73 -14.32 45.88
CA GLU A 195 -25.44 -15.10 44.68
C GLU A 195 -24.71 -14.31 43.60
N LYS A 196 -25.09 -13.04 43.35
CA LYS A 196 -24.45 -12.20 42.36
C LYS A 196 -23.07 -11.71 42.84
N MET A 197 -22.96 -11.32 44.11
CA MET A 197 -21.69 -10.84 44.66
C MET A 197 -20.65 -11.96 44.77
N SER A 198 -21.06 -13.17 45.15
CA SER A 198 -20.15 -14.31 45.28
C SER A 198 -19.51 -14.73 43.96
N LYS A 199 -20.15 -14.44 42.83
CA LYS A 199 -19.66 -14.68 41.45
C LYS A 199 -18.82 -13.54 40.89
N THR A 200 -18.52 -12.51 41.67
CA THR A 200 -17.68 -11.40 41.24
C THR A 200 -16.22 -11.82 41.20
N HIS A 201 -15.62 -11.74 40.04
CA HIS A 201 -14.20 -11.98 39.81
C HIS A 201 -13.44 -10.66 39.94
N LEU A 202 -12.38 -10.63 40.70
CA LEU A 202 -11.43 -9.52 40.76
C LEU A 202 -10.13 -10.00 40.11
N TYR A 203 -9.78 -9.38 39.00
CA TYR A 203 -8.58 -9.73 38.23
C TYR A 203 -7.37 -9.00 38.80
N TYR A 204 -6.24 -9.68 38.94
CA TYR A 204 -4.97 -9.10 39.42
C TYR A 204 -3.95 -8.91 38.29
N SER A 205 -4.28 -9.28 37.05
CA SER A 205 -3.44 -9.04 35.87
C SER A 205 -4.20 -8.23 34.84
N PRO A 206 -3.50 -7.45 34.00
CA PRO A 206 -4.14 -6.77 32.86
C PRO A 206 -4.76 -7.80 31.91
N SER A 207 -5.76 -7.39 31.14
CA SER A 207 -6.35 -8.22 30.08
C SER A 207 -5.46 -8.28 28.85
N THR A 208 -4.85 -7.15 28.47
CA THR A 208 -4.00 -7.07 27.29
C THR A 208 -2.92 -6.01 27.50
N VAL A 209 -1.72 -6.30 27.03
CA VAL A 209 -0.63 -5.33 26.88
C VAL A 209 -0.35 -5.20 25.39
N ASN A 210 -0.42 -3.97 24.88
CA ASN A 210 -0.14 -3.64 23.50
C ASN A 210 1.06 -2.70 23.42
N ALA A 211 1.94 -2.94 22.47
CA ALA A 211 3.01 -2.04 22.10
C ALA A 211 3.07 -1.94 20.59
N SER A 212 3.19 -0.75 20.07
CA SER A 212 3.40 -0.56 18.65
C SER A 212 4.47 0.50 18.38
N MET A 213 5.23 0.26 17.33
CA MET A 213 6.25 1.16 16.81
C MET A 213 6.04 1.33 15.33
N ASN A 214 5.93 2.57 14.89
CA ASN A 214 5.79 2.93 13.48
C ASN A 214 6.90 3.90 13.14
N PHE A 215 7.66 3.60 12.11
CA PHE A 215 8.59 4.55 11.53
C PHE A 215 8.20 4.90 10.10
N ASN A 216 8.46 6.12 9.72
CA ASN A 216 8.26 6.63 8.37
C ASN A 216 9.45 7.53 8.00
N GLU A 217 10.08 7.21 6.92
CA GLU A 217 11.15 8.01 6.33
C GLU A 217 10.74 8.40 4.93
N ARG A 218 10.87 9.68 4.59
CA ARG A 218 10.53 10.24 3.29
C ARG A 218 11.64 11.13 2.79
N LEU A 219 12.07 10.87 1.56
CA LEU A 219 13.03 11.69 0.82
C LEU A 219 12.40 12.14 -0.49
N ILE A 220 12.39 13.46 -0.72
CA ILE A 220 11.97 14.04 -1.99
C ILE A 220 13.14 14.81 -2.59
N GLN A 221 13.50 14.44 -3.80
CA GLN A 221 14.52 15.12 -4.58
C GLN A 221 13.88 15.70 -5.84
N LYS A 222 14.12 16.98 -6.11
CA LYS A 222 13.61 17.68 -7.29
C LYS A 222 14.77 18.22 -8.10
N THR A 223 14.87 17.75 -9.34
CA THR A 223 15.88 18.22 -10.30
C THR A 223 15.14 18.97 -11.40
N PRO A 224 15.19 20.30 -11.44
CA PRO A 224 14.57 21.09 -12.50
C PRO A 224 15.34 20.92 -13.81
N ARG A 225 14.68 21.18 -14.94
CA ARG A 225 15.35 21.21 -16.26
C ARG A 225 16.17 22.47 -16.46
N ARG A 226 15.81 23.54 -15.77
CA ARG A 226 16.50 24.83 -15.81
C ARG A 226 16.65 25.36 -14.37
N GLY A 227 17.75 26.04 -14.11
CA GLY A 227 18.05 26.57 -12.79
C GLY A 227 18.78 25.58 -11.87
N GLU A 228 18.93 25.96 -10.63
CA GLU A 228 19.60 25.16 -9.62
C GLU A 228 18.69 24.08 -9.03
N LYS A 229 19.28 22.96 -8.62
CA LYS A 229 18.59 21.90 -7.91
C LYS A 229 18.10 22.42 -6.55
N SER A 230 16.82 22.21 -6.25
CA SER A 230 16.29 22.50 -4.91
C SER A 230 16.92 21.58 -3.86
N PRO A 231 17.07 22.04 -2.62
CA PRO A 231 17.48 21.19 -1.51
C PRO A 231 16.57 19.96 -1.40
N ASP A 232 17.16 18.84 -0.99
CA ASP A 232 16.41 17.62 -0.77
C ASP A 232 15.51 17.78 0.47
N ASP A 233 14.25 17.39 0.35
CA ASP A 233 13.29 17.39 1.44
C ASP A 233 13.33 16.02 2.12
N TYR A 234 13.82 15.97 3.35
CA TYR A 234 13.96 14.76 4.14
C TYR A 234 13.13 14.87 5.41
N ASN A 235 12.34 13.87 5.66
CA ASN A 235 11.54 13.74 6.88
C ASN A 235 11.65 12.34 7.45
N PHE A 236 11.91 12.25 8.75
CA PHE A 236 11.88 11.00 9.50
C PHE A 236 10.96 11.15 10.71
N GLY A 237 10.05 10.20 10.87
CA GLY A 237 9.16 10.13 12.02
C GLY A 237 9.20 8.74 12.65
N LEU A 238 9.26 8.72 13.97
CA LEU A 238 9.15 7.51 14.79
C LEU A 238 8.06 7.72 15.84
N ASN A 239 7.00 6.93 15.75
CA ASN A 239 5.91 6.94 16.71
C ASN A 239 5.88 5.63 17.48
N GLN A 240 5.82 5.73 18.80
CA GLN A 240 5.67 4.59 19.68
C GLN A 240 4.40 4.77 20.49
N SER A 241 3.63 3.71 20.65
CA SER A 241 2.46 3.70 21.51
C SER A 241 2.44 2.44 22.36
N TYR A 242 2.05 2.63 23.60
CA TYR A 242 1.91 1.57 24.60
C TYR A 242 0.53 1.72 25.21
N SER A 243 -0.22 0.63 25.30
CA SER A 243 -1.49 0.60 26.01
C SER A 243 -1.59 -0.64 26.86
N LEU A 244 -2.26 -0.47 27.98
CA LEU A 244 -2.55 -1.53 28.93
C LEU A 244 -4.04 -1.52 29.21
N ASP A 245 -4.71 -2.57 28.79
CA ASP A 245 -6.12 -2.77 29.08
C ASP A 245 -6.29 -3.56 30.37
N TYR A 246 -6.97 -2.96 31.35
CA TYR A 246 -7.17 -3.58 32.64
C TYR A 246 -8.65 -3.59 33.01
N LYS A 247 -9.20 -4.79 33.10
CA LYS A 247 -10.57 -5.01 33.56
C LYS A 247 -10.49 -5.52 35.00
N MET A 248 -10.77 -4.65 35.95
CA MET A 248 -10.63 -4.99 37.39
C MET A 248 -11.65 -6.02 37.84
N THR A 249 -12.90 -5.86 37.44
CA THR A 249 -14.00 -6.69 37.93
C THR A 249 -14.90 -7.18 36.83
N GLU A 250 -15.43 -8.37 37.01
CA GLU A 250 -16.50 -8.94 36.19
C GLU A 250 -17.43 -9.74 37.09
N THR A 251 -18.75 -9.48 36.90
CA THR A 251 -19.79 -10.31 37.54
C THR A 251 -20.30 -11.29 36.50
N VAL A 252 -20.17 -12.56 36.78
CA VAL A 252 -20.66 -13.63 35.91
C VAL A 252 -22.12 -13.88 36.28
N ASN A 253 -23.02 -13.68 35.32
CA ASN A 253 -24.45 -13.95 35.47
C ASN A 253 -24.75 -15.43 35.32
#